data_df17c48e8b464e8618fdf7dc6bd2b060
#
_entry.id   df17c48e8b464e8618fdf7dc6bd2b060
#
_cell.length_a   1.000
_cell.length_b   1.000
_cell.length_c   1.000
_cell.angle_alpha   90.00
_cell.angle_beta   90.00
_cell.angle_gamma   90.00
#
_symmetry.space_group_name_H-M   'P 1'
#
loop_
_entity.id
_entity.type
_entity.pdbx_description
1 polymer ?
#
loop_
_entity_poly.entity_id
_entity_poly.type
_entity_poly.pdbx_seq_one_letter_code
_entity_poly.pdbx_strand_id
1 'polypeptide(L)'
;WPEGNAFIVGLVSDDLYENQPEIYQAVVDATQEAMDYINNNQEEAANILCQKEDVTAETMLGWMQDPGCVYDMKLPGVMDMANFMAENDFADKAPESFEAITTESAR
;
A
#
# COMPACT_ATOMS: atom_id res chain seq x y z
N TRP A 1 9.05 -4.12 13.56
CA TRP A 1 8.25 -4.43 12.37
C TRP A 1 9.02 -5.41 11.49
N PRO A 2 8.48 -6.58 11.12
CA PRO A 2 9.18 -7.53 10.27
C PRO A 2 9.44 -6.95 8.87
N GLU A 3 10.61 -7.19 8.31
CA GLU A 3 10.93 -6.78 6.95
C GLU A 3 9.97 -7.40 5.93
N GLY A 4 9.63 -6.65 4.89
CA GLY A 4 8.77 -7.12 3.80
C GLY A 4 7.26 -7.06 4.08
N ASN A 5 6.82 -6.53 5.23
CA ASN A 5 5.41 -6.34 5.51
C ASN A 5 4.91 -5.00 4.97
N ALA A 6 3.70 -4.99 4.40
CA ALA A 6 3.04 -3.76 3.98
C ALA A 6 2.76 -2.87 5.22
N PHE A 7 3.06 -1.56 5.10
CA PHE A 7 2.85 -0.58 6.15
C PHE A 7 1.71 0.39 5.84
N ILE A 8 1.58 0.78 4.59
CA ILE A 8 0.52 1.67 4.11
C ILE A 8 -0.39 0.87 3.20
N VAL A 9 -1.70 0.98 3.41
CA VAL A 9 -2.72 0.26 2.63
C VAL A 9 -3.78 1.23 2.14
N GLY A 10 -4.29 1.00 0.93
CA GLY A 10 -5.51 1.62 0.43
C GLY A 10 -6.73 0.87 0.94
N LEU A 11 -7.77 1.60 1.34
CA LEU A 11 -9.05 1.04 1.75
C LEU A 11 -10.12 1.38 0.74
N VAL A 12 -11.00 0.43 0.48
CA VAL A 12 -12.16 0.58 -0.38
C VAL A 12 -13.41 0.07 0.34
N SER A 13 -14.54 0.72 0.17
CA SER A 13 -15.81 0.21 0.70
C SER A 13 -16.35 -0.94 -0.14
N ASP A 14 -17.08 -1.86 0.50
CA ASP A 14 -17.74 -2.96 -0.20
C ASP A 14 -18.69 -2.44 -1.28
N ASP A 15 -19.41 -1.35 -1.01
CA ASP A 15 -20.32 -0.72 -1.98
C ASP A 15 -19.57 -0.25 -3.23
N LEU A 16 -18.42 0.38 -3.09
CA LEU A 16 -17.61 0.80 -4.25
C LEU A 16 -17.09 -0.43 -5.01
N TYR A 17 -16.59 -1.42 -4.30
CA TYR A 17 -16.02 -2.62 -4.90
C TYR A 17 -17.07 -3.47 -5.65
N GLU A 18 -18.24 -3.67 -5.04
CA GLU A 18 -19.28 -4.57 -5.57
C GLU A 18 -20.20 -3.87 -6.58
N ASN A 19 -20.57 -2.61 -6.33
CA ASN A 19 -21.62 -1.91 -7.08
C ASN A 19 -21.10 -0.88 -8.08
N GLN A 20 -19.80 -0.53 -8.00
CA GLN A 20 -19.17 0.45 -8.90
C GLN A 20 -17.83 -0.06 -9.46
N PRO A 21 -17.80 -1.25 -10.09
CA PRO A 21 -16.55 -1.90 -10.48
C PRO A 21 -15.72 -1.09 -11.49
N GLU A 22 -16.34 -0.28 -12.33
CA GLU A 22 -15.62 0.59 -13.27
C GLU A 22 -14.86 1.71 -12.56
N ILE A 23 -15.44 2.28 -11.50
CA ILE A 23 -14.76 3.31 -10.68
C ILE A 23 -13.66 2.66 -9.88
N TYR A 24 -13.92 1.52 -9.26
CA TYR A 24 -12.91 0.76 -8.54
C TYR A 24 -11.71 0.44 -9.45
N GLN A 25 -11.94 -0.09 -10.66
CA GLN A 25 -10.87 -0.42 -11.59
C GLN A 25 -10.08 0.83 -12.02
N ALA A 26 -10.73 1.96 -12.25
CA ALA A 26 -10.06 3.21 -12.59
C ALA A 26 -9.11 3.69 -11.47
N VAL A 27 -9.50 3.51 -10.19
CA VAL A 27 -8.63 3.81 -9.04
C VAL A 27 -7.44 2.86 -8.97
N VAL A 28 -7.67 1.55 -9.20
CA VAL A 28 -6.60 0.55 -9.26
C VAL A 28 -5.59 0.88 -10.36
N ASP A 29 -6.07 1.17 -11.57
CA ASP A 29 -5.23 1.48 -12.72
C ASP A 29 -4.40 2.75 -12.49
N ALA A 30 -5.02 3.80 -11.95
CA ALA A 30 -4.33 5.06 -11.62
C ALA A 30 -3.27 4.84 -10.52
N THR A 31 -3.55 4.02 -9.52
CA THR A 31 -2.61 3.69 -8.46
C THR A 31 -1.42 2.89 -9.00
N GLN A 32 -1.67 1.90 -9.85
CA GLN A 32 -0.61 1.12 -10.50
C GLN A 32 0.26 2.02 -11.39
N GLU A 33 -0.35 2.89 -12.19
CA GLU A 33 0.40 3.86 -13.02
C GLU A 33 1.29 4.77 -12.18
N ALA A 34 0.79 5.25 -11.03
CA ALA A 34 1.58 6.08 -10.12
C ALA A 34 2.76 5.30 -9.50
N MET A 35 2.55 4.05 -9.10
CA MET A 35 3.63 3.20 -8.58
C MET A 35 4.68 2.87 -9.64
N ASP A 36 4.25 2.56 -10.87
CA ASP A 36 5.15 2.33 -12.00
C ASP A 36 5.96 3.59 -12.33
N TYR A 37 5.32 4.76 -12.30
CA TYR A 37 6.01 6.04 -12.49
C TYR A 37 7.08 6.26 -11.42
N ILE A 38 6.74 6.09 -10.14
CA ILE A 38 7.67 6.22 -9.02
C ILE A 38 8.88 5.28 -9.18
N ASN A 39 8.63 4.02 -9.47
CA ASN A 39 9.67 3.01 -9.61
C ASN A 39 10.60 3.26 -10.80
N ASN A 40 10.08 3.82 -11.88
CA ASN A 40 10.86 4.07 -13.10
C ASN A 40 11.49 5.47 -13.18
N ASN A 41 11.04 6.43 -12.33
CA ASN A 41 11.43 7.83 -12.39
C ASN A 41 11.72 8.40 -10.99
N GLN A 42 12.52 7.71 -10.18
CA GLN A 42 12.71 8.02 -8.75
C GLN A 42 13.17 9.45 -8.47
N GLU A 43 14.08 10.00 -9.27
CA GLU A 43 14.55 11.40 -9.08
C GLU A 43 13.43 12.42 -9.30
N GLU A 44 12.61 12.21 -10.33
CA GLU A 44 11.49 13.10 -10.63
C GLU A 44 10.37 12.93 -9.59
N ALA A 45 10.07 11.70 -9.22
CA ALA A 45 9.13 11.41 -8.14
C ALA A 45 9.56 12.02 -6.81
N ALA A 46 10.85 11.96 -6.46
CA ALA A 46 11.39 12.60 -5.26
C ALA A 46 11.21 14.12 -5.29
N ASN A 47 11.41 14.78 -6.45
CA ASN A 47 11.16 16.21 -6.62
C ASN A 47 9.68 16.59 -6.45
N ILE A 48 8.75 15.71 -6.77
CA ILE A 48 7.32 15.93 -6.57
C ILE A 48 6.95 15.70 -5.10
N LEU A 49 7.36 14.58 -4.52
CA LEU A 49 6.99 14.16 -3.17
C LEU A 49 7.60 15.07 -2.09
N CYS A 50 8.85 15.51 -2.24
CA CYS A 50 9.51 16.37 -1.26
C CYS A 50 8.77 17.68 -0.99
N GLN A 51 7.98 18.18 -1.95
CA GLN A 51 7.19 19.40 -1.80
C GLN A 51 6.05 19.26 -0.78
N LYS A 52 5.65 18.04 -0.43
CA LYS A 52 4.59 17.74 0.54
C LYS A 52 5.14 17.49 1.94
N GLU A 53 6.38 17.06 2.05
CA GLU A 53 6.97 16.57 3.31
C GLU A 53 7.97 17.56 3.94
N ASP A 54 8.12 18.75 3.40
CA ASP A 54 9.07 19.80 3.87
C ASP A 54 10.52 19.27 4.02
N VAL A 55 10.94 18.45 3.08
CA VAL A 55 12.30 17.91 2.99
C VAL A 55 12.93 18.23 1.63
N THR A 56 14.24 18.02 1.51
CA THR A 56 14.90 18.16 0.21
C THR A 56 14.63 16.97 -0.72
N ALA A 57 14.69 17.18 -2.03
CA ALA A 57 14.56 16.09 -2.99
C ALA A 57 15.65 15.01 -2.81
N GLU A 58 16.86 15.39 -2.39
CA GLU A 58 17.95 14.46 -2.07
C GLU A 58 17.58 13.57 -0.87
N THR A 59 17.00 14.15 0.18
CA THR A 59 16.53 13.39 1.34
C THR A 59 15.40 12.45 0.96
N MET A 60 14.43 12.94 0.20
CA MET A 60 13.31 12.10 -0.29
C MET A 60 13.81 10.95 -1.15
N LEU A 61 14.71 11.21 -2.09
CA LEU A 61 15.32 10.18 -2.93
C LEU A 61 16.06 9.13 -2.10
N GLY A 62 16.79 9.55 -1.08
CA GLY A 62 17.45 8.64 -0.16
C GLY A 62 16.49 7.69 0.56
N TRP A 63 15.32 8.20 0.99
CA TRP A 63 14.28 7.37 1.59
C TRP A 63 13.64 6.41 0.58
N MET A 64 13.36 6.88 -0.63
CA MET A 64 12.77 6.05 -1.70
C MET A 64 13.70 4.92 -2.15
N GLN A 65 15.01 5.10 -2.04
CA GLN A 65 16.03 4.11 -2.39
C GLN A 65 16.36 3.14 -1.25
N ASP A 66 15.79 3.34 -0.07
CA ASP A 66 15.94 2.37 1.03
C ASP A 66 15.30 1.03 0.63
N PRO A 67 15.99 -0.10 0.82
CA PRO A 67 15.45 -1.43 0.47
C PRO A 67 14.13 -1.78 1.16
N GLY A 68 13.82 -1.14 2.29
CA GLY A 68 12.55 -1.29 2.98
C GLY A 68 11.41 -0.45 2.40
N CYS A 69 11.70 0.49 1.49
CA CYS A 69 10.70 1.35 0.85
C CYS A 69 10.29 0.75 -0.51
N VAL A 70 9.17 0.05 -0.54
CA VAL A 70 8.67 -0.63 -1.73
C VAL A 70 7.32 -0.04 -2.14
N TYR A 71 7.23 0.42 -3.38
CA TYR A 71 6.00 0.90 -4.00
C TYR A 71 5.38 -0.23 -4.83
N ASP A 72 4.44 -0.97 -4.23
CA ASP A 72 3.74 -2.09 -4.85
C ASP A 72 2.29 -2.12 -4.35
N MET A 73 1.38 -2.63 -5.17
CA MET A 73 -0.02 -2.86 -4.82
C MET A 73 -0.21 -4.06 -3.88
N LYS A 74 0.76 -4.96 -3.79
CA LYS A 74 0.68 -6.17 -2.99
C LYS A 74 0.80 -5.87 -1.50
N LEU A 75 0.11 -6.65 -0.69
CA LEU A 75 0.02 -6.49 0.76
C LEU A 75 0.64 -7.68 1.52
N PRO A 76 1.97 -7.89 1.45
CA PRO A 76 2.61 -8.95 2.23
C PRO A 76 2.49 -8.68 3.74
N GLY A 77 2.33 -9.74 4.53
CA GLY A 77 2.32 -9.69 5.98
C GLY A 77 1.03 -9.21 6.64
N VAL A 78 -0.02 -8.89 5.87
CA VAL A 78 -1.30 -8.41 6.42
C VAL A 78 -1.94 -9.46 7.33
N MET A 79 -1.90 -10.74 6.96
CA MET A 79 -2.45 -11.82 7.81
C MET A 79 -1.65 -12.02 9.10
N ASP A 80 -0.32 -11.86 9.06
CA ASP A 80 0.51 -11.94 10.26
C ASP A 80 0.17 -10.80 11.23
N MET A 81 -0.05 -9.61 10.71
CA MET A 81 -0.50 -8.47 11.51
C MET A 81 -1.90 -8.71 12.08
N ALA A 82 -2.85 -9.19 11.28
CA ALA A 82 -4.20 -9.47 11.73
C ALA A 82 -4.24 -10.55 12.84
N ASN A 83 -3.44 -11.60 12.72
CA ASN A 83 -3.28 -12.61 13.75
C ASN A 83 -2.65 -12.02 15.03
N PHE A 84 -1.57 -11.24 14.87
CA PHE A 84 -0.94 -10.54 16.00
C PHE A 84 -1.94 -9.64 16.74
N MET A 85 -2.78 -8.90 16.02
CA MET A 85 -3.79 -8.03 16.62
C MET A 85 -4.84 -8.83 17.42
N ALA A 86 -5.29 -9.97 16.89
CA ALA A 86 -6.23 -10.84 17.58
C ALA A 86 -5.60 -11.52 18.81
N GLU A 87 -4.36 -11.99 18.72
CA GLU A 87 -3.64 -12.65 19.81
C GLU A 87 -3.30 -11.69 20.98
N ASN A 88 -3.26 -10.38 20.71
CA ASN A 88 -2.94 -9.37 21.71
C ASN A 88 -4.13 -8.47 22.09
N ASP A 89 -5.35 -8.91 21.84
CA ASP A 89 -6.60 -8.24 22.21
C ASP A 89 -6.79 -6.83 21.56
N PHE A 90 -6.11 -6.56 20.43
CA PHE A 90 -6.34 -5.36 19.62
C PHE A 90 -7.49 -5.51 18.64
N ALA A 91 -7.90 -6.75 18.36
CA ALA A 91 -9.07 -7.10 17.57
C ALA A 91 -9.74 -8.34 18.18
N ASP A 92 -11.06 -8.43 18.06
CA ASP A 92 -11.85 -9.55 18.61
C ASP A 92 -11.48 -10.90 17.96
N LYS A 93 -11.13 -10.88 16.68
CA LYS A 93 -10.68 -12.05 15.92
C LYS A 93 -9.87 -11.63 14.69
N ALA A 94 -9.03 -12.54 14.21
CA ALA A 94 -8.42 -12.42 12.88
C ALA A 94 -9.44 -12.75 11.77
N PRO A 95 -9.27 -12.21 10.55
CA PRO A 95 -10.05 -12.62 9.39
C PRO A 95 -9.79 -14.09 9.03
N GLU A 96 -10.76 -14.74 8.37
CA GLU A 96 -10.67 -16.15 8.02
C GLU A 96 -9.61 -16.45 6.96
N SER A 97 -9.37 -15.50 6.05
CA SER A 97 -8.33 -15.61 5.02
C SER A 97 -7.91 -14.23 4.50
N PHE A 98 -6.81 -14.20 3.77
CA PHE A 98 -6.33 -12.99 3.08
C PHE A 98 -7.36 -12.47 2.06
N GLU A 99 -8.01 -13.38 1.35
CA GLU A 99 -9.03 -13.06 0.35
C GLU A 99 -10.28 -12.41 0.96
N ALA A 100 -10.57 -12.71 2.23
CA ALA A 100 -11.74 -12.15 2.93
C ALA A 100 -11.60 -10.63 3.21
N ILE A 101 -10.37 -10.11 3.15
CA ILE A 101 -10.07 -8.71 3.51
C ILE A 101 -9.32 -7.96 2.41
N THR A 102 -9.09 -8.58 1.26
CA THR A 102 -8.35 -7.96 0.15
C THR A 102 -9.09 -8.12 -1.17
N THR A 103 -8.91 -7.15 -2.04
CA THR A 103 -9.34 -7.22 -3.43
C THR A 103 -8.30 -7.93 -4.30
N GLU A 104 -8.66 -8.31 -5.52
CA GLU A 104 -7.76 -9.02 -6.44
C GLU A 104 -6.49 -8.23 -6.76
N SER A 105 -6.57 -6.90 -6.80
CA SER A 105 -5.43 -6.03 -7.08
C SER A 105 -4.32 -6.07 -6.02
N ALA A 106 -4.65 -6.52 -4.80
CA ALA A 106 -3.72 -6.58 -3.67
C ALA A 106 -3.13 -7.99 -3.42
N ARG A 107 -3.51 -8.97 -4.24
CA ARG A 107 -3.13 -10.41 -4.10
C ARG A 107 -1.91 -10.88 -4.90
#